data_3ba468262effaf15e0dd9f9f51ddf78c
#
_entry.id   3ba468262effaf15e0dd9f9f51ddf78c
#
_cell.length_a   1.000
_cell.length_b   1.000
_cell.length_c   1.000
_cell.angle_alpha   90.00
_cell.angle_beta   90.00
_cell.angle_gamma   90.00
#
_symmetry.space_group_name_H-M   'P 1'
#
loop_
_entity.id
_entity.type
_entity.pdbx_description
1 polymer ?
#
loop_
_entity_poly.entity_id
_entity_poly.type
_entity_poly.pdbx_seq_one_letter_code
_entity_poly.pdbx_strand_id
1 'polypeptide(L)'
;PLPQEHLSLHCRGVQAAETFSGELPYIIGIGFIMMLLHSKKIRTWGEFLIGFGLLFLGLQFLQETLETIDLAHNPTFVGWFENLLPQGSQHIGFPYVLLFILIGTILTMIVQASSAMLALSMLLCTQGAIPIDVAFEVVVAMVLGQNIGTTITANLAAMVGNTSAQRAARAHLLFNIIGMLWILPIFYPSTRWVASLTEQWFGANPYNNLAIIPIGISLYHTFFNVINTVVLVWFIPQIEKMTNVLVKKKAEDDDIFKLTYIESGVIKVGEIAVESAKKELQVFAKRISLMYDFIPTLLDMKEAKEYNNLLKRIEHYEDIADRMEFEIANYLTQVSSEGLGNETAQRIRGMLRIVDNLESIGDQNFQMAKMIDQKNEQKIWFTPNMRENIGHMFKIVRESKCGINGMHIFNPGAVQDGRYGIVYITPSGIICIHANI
;
A
#
# COMPACT_ATOMS: atom_id res chain seq x y z
N PRO A 1 46.77 12.17 23.42
CA PRO A 1 46.15 13.49 23.39
C PRO A 1 45.40 13.58 22.08
N LEU A 2 44.07 13.48 22.18
CA LEU A 2 43.17 13.68 21.01
C LEU A 2 43.29 15.14 20.56
N PRO A 3 43.27 15.41 19.24
CA PRO A 3 43.31 16.79 18.76
C PRO A 3 42.09 17.55 19.29
N GLN A 4 42.31 18.77 19.80
CA GLN A 4 41.25 19.63 20.36
C GLN A 4 40.11 19.94 19.38
N GLU A 5 40.30 19.76 18.07
CA GLU A 5 39.30 19.95 17.04
C GLU A 5 38.16 18.91 17.08
N HIS A 6 38.44 17.65 17.46
CA HIS A 6 37.41 16.60 17.58
C HIS A 6 36.49 16.83 18.79
N LEU A 7 37.03 17.37 19.91
CA LEU A 7 36.24 17.73 21.10
C LEU A 7 35.27 18.88 20.76
N SER A 8 35.71 19.83 19.92
CA SER A 8 34.88 20.97 19.49
C SER A 8 33.71 20.58 18.59
N LEU A 9 33.89 19.60 17.71
CA LEU A 9 32.83 19.10 16.84
C LEU A 9 31.76 18.32 17.64
N HIS A 10 32.18 17.52 18.62
CA HIS A 10 31.26 16.80 19.49
C HIS A 10 30.45 17.77 20.36
N CYS A 11 31.09 18.75 20.99
CA CYS A 11 30.40 19.79 21.75
C CYS A 11 29.44 20.62 20.88
N ARG A 12 29.79 20.91 19.61
CA ARG A 12 28.90 21.61 18.69
C ARG A 12 27.70 20.77 18.26
N GLY A 13 27.87 19.47 18.08
CA GLY A 13 26.77 18.55 17.75
C GLY A 13 25.76 18.42 18.89
N VAL A 14 26.24 18.26 20.12
CA VAL A 14 25.40 18.19 21.34
C VAL A 14 24.70 19.53 21.59
N GLN A 15 25.43 20.66 21.52
CA GLN A 15 24.80 21.98 21.62
C GLN A 15 23.78 22.28 20.54
N ALA A 16 24.02 21.83 19.30
CA ALA A 16 23.04 21.97 18.22
C ALA A 16 21.75 21.13 18.46
N ALA A 17 21.89 19.93 19.00
CA ALA A 17 20.77 19.07 19.36
C ALA A 17 19.96 19.66 20.55
N GLU A 18 20.64 20.13 21.61
CA GLU A 18 19.98 20.79 22.73
C GLU A 18 19.29 22.10 22.31
N THR A 19 19.93 22.91 21.46
CA THR A 19 19.32 24.12 20.92
C THR A 19 18.08 23.79 20.07
N PHE A 20 18.18 22.75 19.23
CA PHE A 20 17.06 22.32 18.39
C PHE A 20 15.88 21.78 19.21
N SER A 21 16.14 21.03 20.30
CA SER A 21 15.08 20.54 21.18
C SER A 21 14.31 21.67 21.88
N GLY A 22 14.99 22.75 22.25
CA GLY A 22 14.36 23.95 22.80
C GLY A 22 13.49 24.72 21.81
N GLU A 23 13.74 24.57 20.50
CA GLU A 23 12.97 25.23 19.43
C GLU A 23 11.70 24.46 18.99
N LEU A 24 11.58 23.17 19.34
CA LEU A 24 10.45 22.32 18.93
C LEU A 24 9.06 22.87 19.31
N PRO A 25 8.82 23.40 20.54
CA PRO A 25 7.54 23.97 20.88
C PRO A 25 7.17 25.19 20.00
N TYR A 26 8.16 25.97 19.58
CA TYR A 26 7.94 27.13 18.69
C TYR A 26 7.56 26.66 17.28
N ILE A 27 8.20 25.60 16.76
CA ILE A 27 7.86 25.01 15.45
C ILE A 27 6.42 24.51 15.47
N ILE A 28 5.99 23.82 16.52
CA ILE A 28 4.62 23.33 16.70
C ILE A 28 3.65 24.50 16.80
N GLY A 29 4.00 25.54 17.57
CA GLY A 29 3.18 26.75 17.74
C GLY A 29 2.97 27.51 16.43
N ILE A 30 4.05 27.69 15.64
CA ILE A 30 3.96 28.32 14.31
C ILE A 30 3.09 27.45 13.39
N GLY A 31 3.30 26.14 13.35
CA GLY A 31 2.48 25.22 12.57
C GLY A 31 1.00 25.31 12.94
N PHE A 32 0.68 25.42 14.21
CA PHE A 32 -0.70 25.58 14.70
C PHE A 32 -1.33 26.89 14.19
N ILE A 33 -0.61 28.00 14.28
CA ILE A 33 -1.07 29.29 13.75
C ILE A 33 -1.31 29.20 12.24
N MET A 34 -0.39 28.58 11.49
CA MET A 34 -0.53 28.39 10.05
C MET A 34 -1.73 27.52 9.68
N MET A 35 -2.10 26.54 10.51
CA MET A 35 -3.27 25.69 10.31
C MET A 35 -4.59 26.45 10.44
N LEU A 36 -4.63 27.54 11.23
CA LEU A 36 -5.80 28.40 11.39
C LEU A 36 -6.02 29.37 10.23
N LEU A 37 -5.06 29.53 9.33
CA LEU A 37 -5.17 30.42 8.19
C LEU A 37 -6.03 29.83 7.06
N HIS A 38 -6.77 30.70 6.36
CA HIS A 38 -7.72 30.28 5.30
C HIS A 38 -7.06 29.70 4.03
N SER A 39 -5.77 29.92 3.80
CA SER A 39 -5.07 29.42 2.61
C SER A 39 -4.76 27.93 2.74
N LYS A 40 -5.29 27.09 1.81
CA LYS A 40 -5.06 25.64 1.75
C LYS A 40 -3.55 25.28 1.76
N LYS A 41 -2.72 26.02 1.00
CA LYS A 41 -1.26 25.79 0.96
C LYS A 41 -0.60 26.05 2.32
N ILE A 42 -0.95 27.15 2.99
CA ILE A 42 -0.38 27.50 4.29
C ILE A 42 -0.79 26.48 5.36
N ARG A 43 -2.06 26.08 5.32
CA ARG A 43 -2.57 25.03 6.22
C ARG A 43 -1.83 23.70 6.07
N THR A 44 -1.57 23.25 4.85
CA THR A 44 -0.79 21.99 4.61
C THR A 44 0.64 22.10 5.14
N TRP A 45 1.30 23.27 5.00
CA TRP A 45 2.60 23.51 5.62
C TRP A 45 2.52 23.54 7.15
N GLY A 46 1.43 24.08 7.71
CA GLY A 46 1.17 24.05 9.16
C GLY A 46 1.03 22.61 9.68
N GLU A 47 0.24 21.77 9.01
CA GLU A 47 0.09 20.34 9.32
C GLU A 47 1.44 19.60 9.27
N PHE A 48 2.27 19.89 8.26
CA PHE A 48 3.62 19.35 8.16
C PHE A 48 4.52 19.75 9.34
N LEU A 49 4.55 21.05 9.69
CA LEU A 49 5.36 21.56 10.80
C LEU A 49 4.93 20.98 12.15
N ILE A 50 3.62 20.82 12.39
CA ILE A 50 3.11 20.18 13.60
C ILE A 50 3.58 18.71 13.66
N GLY A 51 3.37 17.95 12.56
CA GLY A 51 3.79 16.55 12.51
C GLY A 51 5.29 16.38 12.70
N PHE A 52 6.09 17.24 12.07
CA PHE A 52 7.54 17.28 12.23
C PHE A 52 7.95 17.59 13.67
N GLY A 53 7.38 18.63 14.29
CA GLY A 53 7.65 18.99 15.67
C GLY A 53 7.26 17.91 16.67
N LEU A 54 6.08 17.28 16.50
CA LEU A 54 5.62 16.19 17.36
C LEU A 54 6.51 14.93 17.25
N LEU A 55 7.02 14.63 16.05
CA LEU A 55 7.96 13.52 15.84
C LEU A 55 9.24 13.72 16.68
N PHE A 56 9.86 14.90 16.58
CA PHE A 56 11.07 15.19 17.33
C PHE A 56 10.82 15.30 18.83
N LEU A 57 9.69 15.86 19.25
CA LEU A 57 9.28 15.89 20.65
C LEU A 57 9.11 14.46 21.21
N GLY A 58 8.52 13.55 20.44
CA GLY A 58 8.42 12.14 20.82
C GLY A 58 9.79 11.46 20.96
N LEU A 59 10.73 11.75 20.06
CA LEU A 59 12.10 11.26 20.16
C LEU A 59 12.83 11.82 21.40
N GLN A 60 12.62 13.09 21.72
CA GLN A 60 13.17 13.70 22.94
C GLN A 60 12.64 13.02 24.20
N PHE A 61 11.32 12.83 24.31
CA PHE A 61 10.74 12.11 25.45
C PHE A 61 11.23 10.66 25.56
N LEU A 62 11.45 9.99 24.44
CA LEU A 62 12.05 8.66 24.43
C LEU A 62 13.46 8.70 25.05
N GLN A 63 14.29 9.67 24.64
CA GLN A 63 15.63 9.86 25.15
C GLN A 63 15.64 10.15 26.66
N GLU A 64 14.87 11.13 27.11
CA GLU A 64 14.75 11.49 28.53
C GLU A 64 14.26 10.31 29.39
N THR A 65 13.30 9.52 28.86
CA THR A 65 12.81 8.33 29.57
C THR A 65 13.91 7.29 29.74
N LEU A 66 14.71 7.03 28.72
CA LEU A 66 15.78 6.04 28.76
C LEU A 66 16.92 6.50 29.67
N GLU A 67 17.26 7.79 29.67
CA GLU A 67 18.23 8.37 30.61
C GLU A 67 17.75 8.25 32.08
N THR A 68 16.43 8.41 32.31
CA THR A 68 15.83 8.25 33.64
C THR A 68 15.86 6.79 34.12
N ILE A 69 15.67 5.82 33.22
CA ILE A 69 15.69 4.38 33.54
C ILE A 69 17.13 3.91 33.80
N ASP A 70 18.14 4.60 33.25
CA ASP A 70 19.58 4.31 33.42
C ASP A 70 19.90 2.83 33.19
N LEU A 71 19.56 2.33 32.00
CA LEU A 71 19.77 0.93 31.64
C LEU A 71 21.24 0.52 31.64
N ALA A 72 22.15 1.47 31.39
CA ALA A 72 23.59 1.23 31.39
C ALA A 72 24.15 0.85 32.78
N HIS A 73 23.55 1.34 33.85
CA HIS A 73 23.95 1.03 35.23
C HIS A 73 23.00 0.04 35.94
N ASN A 74 21.97 -0.45 35.24
CA ASN A 74 21.06 -1.45 35.78
C ASN A 74 21.74 -2.84 35.81
N PRO A 75 22.08 -3.40 36.98
CA PRO A 75 22.86 -4.64 37.08
C PRO A 75 22.14 -5.84 36.47
N THR A 76 20.79 -5.83 36.45
CA THR A 76 20.02 -6.90 35.85
C THR A 76 20.10 -6.85 34.32
N PHE A 77 20.06 -5.65 33.74
CA PHE A 77 20.11 -5.46 32.29
C PHE A 77 21.53 -5.73 31.75
N VAL A 78 22.55 -5.14 32.40
CA VAL A 78 23.96 -5.34 32.03
C VAL A 78 24.36 -6.81 32.23
N GLY A 79 23.98 -7.42 33.36
CA GLY A 79 24.24 -8.83 33.62
C GLY A 79 23.56 -9.78 32.65
N TRP A 80 22.39 -9.41 32.10
CA TRP A 80 21.75 -10.17 31.03
C TRP A 80 22.59 -10.17 29.75
N PHE A 81 23.13 -9.00 29.35
CA PHE A 81 24.01 -8.90 28.17
C PHE A 81 25.35 -9.59 28.40
N GLU A 82 25.97 -9.42 29.60
CA GLU A 82 27.22 -10.08 29.94
C GLU A 82 27.12 -11.61 29.97
N ASN A 83 25.99 -12.14 30.43
CA ASN A 83 25.72 -13.58 30.40
C ASN A 83 25.38 -14.11 29.02
N LEU A 84 24.80 -13.28 28.16
CA LEU A 84 24.40 -13.64 26.82
C LEU A 84 25.57 -13.59 25.83
N LEU A 85 26.52 -12.67 26.04
CA LEU A 85 27.63 -12.45 25.12
C LEU A 85 28.91 -13.17 25.64
N PRO A 86 29.67 -13.82 24.75
CA PRO A 86 30.93 -14.42 25.12
C PRO A 86 31.93 -13.34 25.58
N GLN A 87 32.37 -13.41 26.82
CA GLN A 87 33.33 -12.46 27.38
C GLN A 87 34.66 -12.48 26.64
N GLY A 88 35.18 -11.30 26.26
CA GLY A 88 36.47 -11.14 25.60
C GLY A 88 36.48 -11.43 24.09
N SER A 89 35.35 -11.59 23.47
CA SER A 89 35.26 -11.76 22.03
C SER A 89 35.18 -10.39 21.31
N GLN A 90 36.03 -10.18 20.31
CA GLN A 90 35.99 -9.00 19.44
C GLN A 90 34.79 -9.00 18.46
N HIS A 91 34.03 -10.09 18.40
CA HIS A 91 32.88 -10.28 17.54
C HIS A 91 31.83 -11.14 18.23
N ILE A 92 30.55 -10.84 17.99
CA ILE A 92 29.47 -11.76 18.39
C ILE A 92 29.50 -13.02 17.52
N GLY A 93 29.31 -14.19 18.14
CA GLY A 93 29.18 -15.45 17.40
C GLY A 93 27.94 -15.47 16.50
N PHE A 94 27.98 -16.20 15.41
CA PHE A 94 26.86 -16.29 14.45
C PHE A 94 25.49 -16.66 15.08
N PRO A 95 25.40 -17.55 16.09
CA PRO A 95 24.15 -17.80 16.80
C PRO A 95 23.57 -16.56 17.48
N TYR A 96 24.43 -15.70 18.01
CA TYR A 96 24.00 -14.43 18.65
C TYR A 96 23.53 -13.42 17.60
N VAL A 97 24.12 -13.39 16.38
CA VAL A 97 23.59 -12.58 15.28
C VAL A 97 22.13 -12.95 15.02
N LEU A 98 21.82 -14.25 14.90
CA LEU A 98 20.45 -14.73 14.69
C LEU A 98 19.53 -14.39 15.86
N LEU A 99 20.04 -14.50 17.09
CA LEU A 99 19.29 -14.13 18.29
C LEU A 99 18.93 -12.65 18.30
N PHE A 100 19.87 -11.76 18.00
CA PHE A 100 19.62 -10.31 17.98
C PHE A 100 18.73 -9.90 16.80
N ILE A 101 18.81 -10.57 15.67
CA ILE A 101 17.81 -10.43 14.56
C ILE A 101 16.41 -10.79 15.08
N LEU A 102 16.27 -11.90 15.80
CA LEU A 102 14.98 -12.30 16.37
C LEU A 102 14.47 -11.27 17.40
N ILE A 103 15.33 -10.81 18.30
CA ILE A 103 15.01 -9.78 19.29
C ILE A 103 14.54 -8.51 18.58
N GLY A 104 15.29 -8.00 17.60
CA GLY A 104 14.93 -6.83 16.81
C GLY A 104 13.59 -6.99 16.10
N THR A 105 13.32 -8.19 15.54
CA THR A 105 12.04 -8.52 14.90
C THR A 105 10.89 -8.44 15.92
N ILE A 106 11.01 -9.11 17.07
CA ILE A 106 9.95 -9.16 18.10
C ILE A 106 9.69 -7.76 18.67
N LEU A 107 10.74 -7.02 19.03
CA LEU A 107 10.59 -5.67 19.56
C LEU A 107 9.91 -4.72 18.58
N THR A 108 10.25 -4.81 17.29
CA THR A 108 9.60 -3.99 16.25
C THR A 108 8.14 -4.40 16.03
N MET A 109 7.81 -5.68 16.16
CA MET A 109 6.40 -6.13 16.13
C MET A 109 5.58 -5.55 17.29
N ILE A 110 6.17 -5.42 18.47
CA ILE A 110 5.51 -4.88 19.67
C ILE A 110 5.36 -3.36 19.54
N VAL A 111 6.43 -2.66 19.21
CA VAL A 111 6.46 -1.18 19.12
C VAL A 111 5.73 -0.66 17.87
N GLN A 112 5.70 -1.45 16.79
CA GLN A 112 5.08 -1.12 15.50
C GLN A 112 5.65 0.13 14.81
N ALA A 113 6.82 0.58 15.21
CA ALA A 113 7.52 1.75 14.68
C ALA A 113 9.01 1.45 14.53
N SER A 114 9.47 1.17 13.29
CA SER A 114 10.87 0.82 13.02
C SER A 114 11.83 1.99 13.30
N SER A 115 11.41 3.23 13.00
CA SER A 115 12.22 4.42 13.29
C SER A 115 12.42 4.64 14.79
N ALA A 116 11.39 4.43 15.60
CA ALA A 116 11.48 4.50 17.06
C ALA A 116 12.38 3.38 17.61
N MET A 117 12.24 2.16 17.08
CA MET A 117 13.11 1.04 17.46
C MET A 117 14.58 1.26 17.06
N LEU A 118 14.82 1.87 15.90
CA LEU A 118 16.15 2.22 15.45
C LEU A 118 16.79 3.25 16.41
N ALA A 119 16.06 4.31 16.74
CA ALA A 119 16.49 5.33 17.71
C ALA A 119 16.77 4.72 19.09
N LEU A 120 15.88 3.85 19.59
CA LEU A 120 16.07 3.13 20.84
C LEU A 120 17.36 2.28 20.83
N SER A 121 17.58 1.53 19.74
CA SER A 121 18.77 0.69 19.60
C SER A 121 20.07 1.50 19.57
N MET A 122 20.06 2.66 18.91
CA MET A 122 21.17 3.61 18.89
C MET A 122 21.44 4.18 20.28
N LEU A 123 20.39 4.53 20.99
CA LEU A 123 20.49 5.15 22.31
C LEU A 123 21.04 4.17 23.37
N LEU A 124 20.63 2.90 23.34
CA LEU A 124 21.19 1.84 24.19
C LEU A 124 22.71 1.68 23.99
N CYS A 125 23.20 1.85 22.76
CA CYS A 125 24.63 1.83 22.49
C CYS A 125 25.36 3.06 23.05
N THR A 126 24.81 4.26 22.79
CA THR A 126 25.46 5.51 23.21
C THR A 126 25.53 5.68 24.72
N GLN A 127 24.58 5.09 25.45
CA GLN A 127 24.60 5.04 26.92
C GLN A 127 25.58 4.00 27.48
N GLY A 128 26.21 3.17 26.64
CA GLY A 128 27.13 2.14 27.07
C GLY A 128 26.47 0.91 27.72
N ALA A 129 25.17 0.72 27.51
CA ALA A 129 24.43 -0.43 28.00
C ALA A 129 24.86 -1.76 27.34
N ILE A 130 25.51 -1.68 26.19
CA ILE A 130 26.10 -2.81 25.46
C ILE A 130 27.62 -2.62 25.40
N PRO A 131 28.44 -3.67 25.67
CA PRO A 131 29.90 -3.57 25.60
C PRO A 131 30.36 -3.05 24.21
N ILE A 132 31.26 -2.07 24.22
CA ILE A 132 31.67 -1.35 22.99
C ILE A 132 32.22 -2.28 21.92
N ASP A 133 32.94 -3.33 22.28
CA ASP A 133 33.59 -4.27 21.36
C ASP A 133 32.58 -4.98 20.44
N VAL A 134 31.34 -5.14 20.89
CA VAL A 134 30.28 -5.87 20.19
C VAL A 134 29.04 -5.02 19.87
N ALA A 135 28.96 -3.81 20.43
CA ALA A 135 27.77 -2.94 20.35
C ALA A 135 27.33 -2.69 18.90
N PHE A 136 28.26 -2.39 18.01
CA PHE A 136 27.97 -2.13 16.61
C PHE A 136 27.34 -3.35 15.91
N GLU A 137 27.93 -4.56 16.11
CA GLU A 137 27.41 -5.79 15.51
C GLU A 137 26.05 -6.19 16.08
N VAL A 138 25.85 -6.05 17.39
CA VAL A 138 24.59 -6.33 18.08
C VAL A 138 23.47 -5.48 17.48
N VAL A 139 23.68 -4.16 17.37
CA VAL A 139 22.61 -3.29 16.87
C VAL A 139 22.41 -3.44 15.38
N VAL A 140 23.45 -3.68 14.59
CA VAL A 140 23.28 -4.01 13.17
C VAL A 140 22.42 -5.27 13.01
N ALA A 141 22.64 -6.32 13.81
CA ALA A 141 21.81 -7.52 13.79
C ALA A 141 20.35 -7.19 14.19
N MET A 142 20.15 -6.38 15.24
CA MET A 142 18.79 -5.92 15.60
C MET A 142 18.12 -5.14 14.48
N VAL A 143 18.83 -4.26 13.78
CA VAL A 143 18.31 -3.47 12.64
C VAL A 143 17.87 -4.36 11.47
N LEU A 144 18.62 -5.41 11.17
CA LEU A 144 18.20 -6.40 10.17
C LEU A 144 16.88 -7.08 10.59
N GLY A 145 16.73 -7.40 11.88
CA GLY A 145 15.50 -7.92 12.45
C GLY A 145 14.33 -6.93 12.40
N GLN A 146 14.59 -5.65 12.67
CA GLN A 146 13.59 -4.58 12.61
C GLN A 146 12.95 -4.48 11.21
N ASN A 147 13.72 -4.64 10.14
CA ASN A 147 13.20 -4.68 8.77
C ASN A 147 12.17 -5.80 8.58
N ILE A 148 12.38 -6.98 9.17
CA ILE A 148 11.42 -8.08 9.13
C ILE A 148 10.20 -7.76 10.00
N GLY A 149 10.40 -7.28 11.23
CA GLY A 149 9.34 -6.94 12.17
C GLY A 149 8.31 -5.98 11.59
N THR A 150 8.77 -4.96 10.89
CA THR A 150 7.91 -3.99 10.18
C THR A 150 6.99 -4.66 9.14
N THR A 151 7.48 -5.68 8.44
CA THR A 151 6.68 -6.37 7.42
C THR A 151 5.62 -7.29 8.01
N ILE A 152 5.84 -7.83 9.22
CA ILE A 152 4.88 -8.69 9.89
C ILE A 152 3.62 -7.89 10.26
N THR A 153 3.77 -6.66 10.75
CA THR A 153 2.63 -5.79 11.07
C THR A 153 1.80 -5.46 9.82
N ALA A 154 2.48 -5.17 8.69
CA ALA A 154 1.82 -4.97 7.40
C ALA A 154 1.06 -6.22 6.93
N ASN A 155 1.63 -7.42 7.17
CA ASN A 155 0.97 -8.68 6.84
C ASN A 155 -0.26 -8.97 7.72
N LEU A 156 -0.21 -8.64 9.02
CA LEU A 156 -1.38 -8.75 9.90
C LEU A 156 -2.51 -7.81 9.45
N ALA A 157 -2.18 -6.56 9.14
CA ALA A 157 -3.16 -5.61 8.61
C ALA A 157 -3.77 -6.08 7.27
N ALA A 158 -2.97 -6.68 6.39
CA ALA A 158 -3.44 -7.17 5.10
C ALA A 158 -4.33 -8.43 5.19
N MET A 159 -4.36 -9.14 6.32
CA MET A 159 -5.20 -10.35 6.46
C MET A 159 -6.70 -10.06 6.29
N VAL A 160 -7.15 -8.87 6.67
CA VAL A 160 -8.53 -8.40 6.47
C VAL A 160 -8.73 -7.70 5.13
N GLY A 161 -7.67 -7.52 4.36
CA GLY A 161 -7.68 -6.90 3.04
C GLY A 161 -7.97 -7.88 1.90
N ASN A 162 -8.11 -7.34 0.70
CA ASN A 162 -8.29 -8.13 -0.51
C ASN A 162 -7.00 -8.88 -0.92
N THR A 163 -7.11 -9.77 -1.91
CA THR A 163 -5.99 -10.56 -2.45
C THR A 163 -4.80 -9.70 -2.87
N SER A 164 -5.03 -8.52 -3.46
CA SER A 164 -3.96 -7.61 -3.88
C SER A 164 -3.19 -7.03 -2.70
N ALA A 165 -3.89 -6.62 -1.63
CA ALA A 165 -3.27 -6.14 -0.39
C ALA A 165 -2.44 -7.25 0.28
N GLN A 166 -2.99 -8.47 0.36
CA GLN A 166 -2.28 -9.63 0.90
C GLN A 166 -1.03 -9.96 0.09
N ARG A 167 -1.10 -9.94 -1.25
CA ARG A 167 0.06 -10.16 -2.13
C ARG A 167 1.12 -9.08 -1.96
N ALA A 168 0.74 -7.81 -1.87
CA ALA A 168 1.67 -6.71 -1.62
C ALA A 168 2.39 -6.86 -0.27
N ALA A 169 1.66 -7.20 0.80
CA ALA A 169 2.25 -7.45 2.12
C ALA A 169 3.19 -8.67 2.11
N ARG A 170 2.82 -9.77 1.42
CA ARG A 170 3.70 -10.94 1.26
C ARG A 170 4.95 -10.60 0.43
N ALA A 171 4.82 -9.79 -0.63
CA ALA A 171 5.98 -9.35 -1.42
C ALA A 171 6.95 -8.55 -0.56
N HIS A 172 6.45 -7.64 0.29
CA HIS A 172 7.27 -6.87 1.21
C HIS A 172 7.98 -7.77 2.24
N LEU A 173 7.29 -8.76 2.80
CA LEU A 173 7.91 -9.75 3.71
C LEU A 173 9.01 -10.55 3.00
N LEU A 174 8.73 -11.08 1.81
CA LEU A 174 9.70 -11.84 1.00
C LEU A 174 10.93 -11.00 0.65
N PHE A 175 10.74 -9.74 0.27
CA PHE A 175 11.80 -8.78 -0.02
C PHE A 175 12.78 -8.67 1.15
N ASN A 176 12.27 -8.50 2.39
CA ASN A 176 13.11 -8.37 3.57
C ASN A 176 13.73 -9.69 4.01
N ILE A 177 13.02 -10.82 3.90
CA ILE A 177 13.58 -12.15 4.20
C ILE A 177 14.71 -12.48 3.22
N ILE A 178 14.52 -12.28 1.92
CA ILE A 178 15.56 -12.55 0.92
C ILE A 178 16.76 -11.62 1.18
N GLY A 179 16.50 -10.34 1.47
CA GLY A 179 17.51 -9.37 1.86
C GLY A 179 18.36 -9.85 3.04
N MET A 180 17.71 -10.33 4.09
CA MET A 180 18.40 -10.89 5.25
C MET A 180 19.22 -12.15 4.87
N LEU A 181 18.65 -13.07 4.07
CA LEU A 181 19.31 -14.33 3.73
C LEU A 181 20.62 -14.13 2.95
N TRP A 182 20.71 -13.15 2.06
CA TRP A 182 21.96 -12.91 1.32
C TRP A 182 23.00 -12.12 2.13
N ILE A 183 22.57 -11.26 3.09
CA ILE A 183 23.52 -10.48 3.91
C ILE A 183 24.14 -11.32 5.03
N LEU A 184 23.44 -12.34 5.56
CA LEU A 184 23.91 -13.17 6.66
C LEU A 184 25.28 -13.81 6.42
N PRO A 185 25.56 -14.44 5.25
CA PRO A 185 26.87 -15.03 4.97
C PRO A 185 28.02 -14.01 4.96
N ILE A 186 27.72 -12.77 4.65
CA ILE A 186 28.69 -11.67 4.58
C ILE A 186 28.50 -10.64 5.70
N PHE A 187 27.82 -11.01 6.81
CA PHE A 187 27.53 -10.13 7.92
C PHE A 187 28.76 -9.41 8.46
N TYR A 188 29.78 -10.16 8.88
CA TYR A 188 31.03 -9.58 9.42
C TYR A 188 31.83 -8.77 8.39
N PRO A 189 32.06 -9.23 7.15
CA PRO A 189 32.66 -8.38 6.13
C PRO A 189 31.91 -7.09 5.89
N SER A 190 30.56 -7.12 5.87
CA SER A 190 29.73 -5.93 5.62
C SER A 190 29.78 -4.92 6.76
N THR A 191 29.76 -5.39 8.04
CA THR A 191 29.89 -4.51 9.20
C THR A 191 31.26 -3.82 9.24
N ARG A 192 32.35 -4.57 8.98
CA ARG A 192 33.70 -4.01 8.89
C ARG A 192 33.84 -3.01 7.74
N TRP A 193 33.26 -3.31 6.57
CA TRP A 193 33.29 -2.40 5.44
C TRP A 193 32.60 -1.06 5.76
N VAL A 194 31.40 -1.12 6.35
CA VAL A 194 30.68 0.10 6.78
C VAL A 194 31.43 0.84 7.88
N ALA A 195 32.03 0.12 8.85
CA ALA A 195 32.85 0.74 9.89
C ALA A 195 34.07 1.49 9.31
N SER A 196 34.74 0.89 8.32
CA SER A 196 35.85 1.56 7.61
C SER A 196 35.40 2.79 6.83
N LEU A 197 34.23 2.74 6.16
CA LEU A 197 33.64 3.92 5.51
C LEU A 197 33.28 5.01 6.51
N THR A 198 32.71 4.63 7.64
CA THR A 198 32.39 5.57 8.73
C THR A 198 33.64 6.27 9.23
N GLU A 199 34.72 5.52 9.44
CA GLU A 199 36.02 6.07 9.87
C GLU A 199 36.60 7.02 8.82
N GLN A 200 36.55 6.66 7.54
CA GLN A 200 37.05 7.49 6.44
C GLN A 200 36.27 8.81 6.28
N TRP A 201 34.94 8.77 6.44
CA TRP A 201 34.09 9.93 6.20
C TRP A 201 33.88 10.81 7.41
N PHE A 202 33.88 10.22 8.62
CA PHE A 202 33.55 10.91 9.88
C PHE A 202 34.70 10.89 10.91
N GLY A 203 35.82 10.24 10.60
CA GLY A 203 37.05 10.32 11.42
C GLY A 203 37.07 9.42 12.65
N ALA A 204 36.06 8.53 12.87
CA ALA A 204 36.02 7.61 14.00
C ALA A 204 35.40 6.28 13.62
N ASN A 205 35.88 5.18 14.20
CA ASN A 205 35.43 3.83 13.94
C ASN A 205 34.35 3.41 14.95
N PRO A 206 33.17 2.87 14.51
CA PRO A 206 32.10 2.43 15.40
C PRO A 206 32.48 1.32 16.38
N TYR A 207 33.52 0.55 16.10
CA TYR A 207 34.02 -0.49 17.03
C TYR A 207 34.81 0.08 18.22
N ASN A 208 35.26 1.33 18.13
CA ASN A 208 36.14 1.94 19.15
C ASN A 208 35.55 3.21 19.75
N ASN A 209 34.40 3.69 19.24
CA ASN A 209 33.83 4.96 19.71
C ASN A 209 32.30 4.89 19.71
N LEU A 210 31.69 4.92 20.91
CA LEU A 210 30.24 4.86 21.10
C LEU A 210 29.50 6.01 20.43
N ALA A 211 30.07 7.22 20.41
CA ALA A 211 29.40 8.40 19.84
C ALA A 211 29.21 8.33 18.34
N ILE A 212 30.02 7.54 17.62
CA ILE A 212 29.92 7.39 16.14
C ILE A 212 29.04 6.20 15.74
N ILE A 213 28.66 5.31 16.65
CA ILE A 213 27.84 4.14 16.37
C ILE A 213 26.54 4.50 15.67
N PRO A 214 25.77 5.54 16.08
CA PRO A 214 24.53 5.92 15.38
C PRO A 214 24.74 6.24 13.89
N ILE A 215 25.85 6.89 13.55
CA ILE A 215 26.20 7.21 12.17
C ILE A 215 26.52 5.91 11.40
N GLY A 216 27.34 5.03 11.98
CA GLY A 216 27.66 3.73 11.40
C GLY A 216 26.43 2.87 11.16
N ILE A 217 25.49 2.83 12.11
CA ILE A 217 24.22 2.11 11.98
C ILE A 217 23.36 2.71 10.88
N SER A 218 23.24 4.03 10.83
CA SER A 218 22.46 4.74 9.78
C SER A 218 23.02 4.47 8.38
N LEU A 219 24.34 4.47 8.24
CA LEU A 219 25.01 4.10 6.99
C LEU A 219 24.75 2.63 6.63
N TYR A 220 24.90 1.70 7.59
CA TYR A 220 24.64 0.29 7.34
C TYR A 220 23.20 0.06 6.90
N HIS A 221 22.23 0.63 7.60
CA HIS A 221 20.82 0.53 7.28
C HIS A 221 20.52 1.08 5.88
N THR A 222 21.10 2.23 5.55
CA THR A 222 20.93 2.85 4.23
C THR A 222 21.53 1.99 3.12
N PHE A 223 22.80 1.58 3.26
CA PHE A 223 23.47 0.75 2.26
C PHE A 223 22.78 -0.60 2.07
N PHE A 224 22.41 -1.26 3.18
CA PHE A 224 21.69 -2.51 3.10
C PHE A 224 20.39 -2.37 2.29
N ASN A 225 19.53 -1.38 2.61
CA ASN A 225 18.26 -1.21 1.93
C ASN A 225 18.43 -0.78 0.46
N VAL A 226 19.40 0.10 0.15
CA VAL A 226 19.69 0.51 -1.22
C VAL A 226 20.20 -0.66 -2.05
N ILE A 227 21.19 -1.40 -1.56
CA ILE A 227 21.76 -2.55 -2.27
C ILE A 227 20.69 -3.64 -2.43
N ASN A 228 19.92 -3.94 -1.37
CA ASN A 228 18.84 -4.91 -1.43
C ASN A 228 17.81 -4.52 -2.52
N THR A 229 17.44 -3.25 -2.59
CA THR A 229 16.50 -2.74 -3.61
C THR A 229 17.09 -2.88 -5.01
N VAL A 230 18.34 -2.45 -5.23
CA VAL A 230 19.01 -2.53 -6.53
C VAL A 230 19.15 -3.97 -7.01
N VAL A 231 19.46 -4.89 -6.10
CA VAL A 231 19.58 -6.32 -6.42
C VAL A 231 18.19 -6.93 -6.71
N LEU A 232 17.21 -6.69 -5.84
CA LEU A 232 15.92 -7.37 -5.93
C LEU A 232 14.97 -6.79 -6.98
N VAL A 233 15.22 -5.58 -7.50
CA VAL A 233 14.42 -5.02 -8.60
C VAL A 233 14.42 -5.92 -9.84
N TRP A 234 15.52 -6.62 -10.09
CA TRP A 234 15.64 -7.59 -11.19
C TRP A 234 14.87 -8.90 -10.96
N PHE A 235 14.48 -9.15 -9.71
CA PHE A 235 13.76 -10.37 -9.30
C PHE A 235 12.28 -10.12 -8.99
N ILE A 236 11.73 -8.93 -9.35
CA ILE A 236 10.31 -8.61 -9.17
C ILE A 236 9.38 -9.68 -9.75
N PRO A 237 9.59 -10.19 -11.01
CA PRO A 237 8.70 -11.23 -11.56
C PRO A 237 8.73 -12.54 -10.76
N GLN A 238 9.88 -12.90 -10.18
CA GLN A 238 10.02 -14.09 -9.34
C GLN A 238 9.30 -13.92 -8.00
N ILE A 239 9.44 -12.75 -7.37
CA ILE A 239 8.73 -12.39 -6.12
C ILE A 239 7.22 -12.38 -6.37
N GLU A 240 6.75 -11.80 -7.48
CA GLU A 240 5.34 -11.83 -7.88
C GLU A 240 4.84 -13.27 -8.04
N LYS A 241 5.59 -14.14 -8.73
CA LYS A 241 5.22 -15.55 -8.88
C LYS A 241 5.11 -16.25 -7.53
N MET A 242 6.06 -15.99 -6.61
CA MET A 242 6.02 -16.56 -5.25
C MET A 242 4.79 -16.06 -4.48
N THR A 243 4.47 -14.78 -4.55
CA THR A 243 3.28 -14.22 -3.87
C THR A 243 1.98 -14.78 -4.44
N ASN A 244 1.91 -15.00 -5.75
CA ASN A 244 0.75 -15.62 -6.41
C ASN A 244 0.52 -17.09 -5.98
N VAL A 245 1.60 -17.81 -5.66
CA VAL A 245 1.51 -19.16 -5.09
C VAL A 245 1.07 -19.14 -3.62
N LEU A 246 1.63 -18.20 -2.83
CA LEU A 246 1.32 -18.07 -1.40
C LEU A 246 -0.10 -17.54 -1.15
N VAL A 247 -0.59 -16.65 -2.01
CA VAL A 247 -1.91 -16.04 -1.91
C VAL A 247 -2.70 -16.33 -3.17
N LYS A 248 -3.47 -17.40 -3.11
CA LYS A 248 -4.36 -17.79 -4.21
C LYS A 248 -5.49 -16.78 -4.35
N LYS A 249 -5.85 -16.42 -5.58
CA LYS A 249 -7.03 -15.60 -5.86
C LYS A 249 -8.27 -16.36 -5.41
N LYS A 250 -9.08 -15.77 -4.52
CA LYS A 250 -10.39 -16.32 -4.17
C LYS A 250 -11.35 -15.98 -5.30
N ALA A 251 -12.23 -16.90 -5.65
CA ALA A 251 -13.28 -16.67 -6.66
C ALA A 251 -14.24 -15.53 -6.24
N GLU A 252 -14.35 -15.27 -4.93
CA GLU A 252 -15.18 -14.20 -4.35
C GLU A 252 -14.54 -12.79 -4.46
N ASP A 253 -13.26 -12.67 -4.81
CA ASP A 253 -12.61 -11.36 -4.92
C ASP A 253 -13.16 -10.49 -6.07
N ASP A 254 -13.79 -11.11 -7.07
CA ASP A 254 -14.47 -10.38 -8.15
C ASP A 254 -15.87 -9.88 -7.69
N ASP A 255 -16.40 -10.45 -6.59
CA ASP A 255 -17.72 -10.14 -6.04
C ASP A 255 -17.67 -9.09 -4.91
N ILE A 256 -16.48 -8.67 -4.46
CA ILE A 256 -16.35 -7.64 -3.43
C ILE A 256 -16.34 -6.26 -4.08
N PHE A 257 -17.23 -5.37 -3.62
CA PHE A 257 -17.18 -3.96 -4.01
C PHE A 257 -15.85 -3.34 -3.59
N LYS A 258 -15.07 -2.92 -4.58
CA LYS A 258 -13.87 -2.11 -4.39
C LYS A 258 -13.54 -1.36 -5.66
N LEU A 259 -13.40 -0.05 -5.53
CA LEU A 259 -12.78 0.78 -6.55
C LEU A 259 -11.29 0.42 -6.64
N THR A 260 -10.79 0.22 -7.85
CA THR A 260 -9.41 -0.25 -8.10
C THR A 260 -8.45 0.91 -8.35
N TYR A 261 -8.91 1.95 -9.02
CA TYR A 261 -8.11 3.09 -9.49
C TYR A 261 -8.47 4.41 -8.83
N ILE A 262 -9.62 4.46 -8.14
CA ILE A 262 -10.12 5.62 -7.40
C ILE A 262 -10.09 5.28 -5.90
N GLU A 263 -9.33 6.05 -5.12
CA GLU A 263 -9.32 5.94 -3.66
C GLU A 263 -10.32 6.96 -3.08
N SER A 264 -11.25 6.48 -2.26
CA SER A 264 -12.21 7.33 -1.57
C SER A 264 -11.49 8.37 -0.72
N GLY A 265 -11.74 9.66 -1.00
CA GLY A 265 -11.14 10.78 -0.24
C GLY A 265 -9.80 11.29 -0.75
N VAL A 266 -9.17 10.68 -1.74
CA VAL A 266 -7.94 11.19 -2.37
C VAL A 266 -8.24 11.71 -3.77
N ILE A 267 -8.30 13.02 -3.93
CA ILE A 267 -8.48 13.67 -5.23
C ILE A 267 -7.10 13.83 -5.87
N LYS A 268 -6.86 13.11 -6.95
CA LYS A 268 -5.70 13.34 -7.81
C LYS A 268 -5.98 14.54 -8.71
N VAL A 269 -4.99 15.43 -8.87
CA VAL A 269 -5.17 16.69 -9.61
C VAL A 269 -5.17 16.46 -11.12
N GLY A 270 -6.10 17.09 -11.83
CA GLY A 270 -6.09 17.23 -13.27
C GLY A 270 -6.27 15.96 -14.09
N GLU A 271 -5.42 15.79 -15.13
CA GLU A 271 -5.50 14.68 -16.10
C GLU A 271 -5.31 13.28 -15.48
N ILE A 272 -4.55 13.18 -14.37
CA ILE A 272 -4.34 11.91 -13.65
C ILE A 272 -5.65 11.41 -13.05
N ALA A 273 -6.47 12.31 -12.52
CA ALA A 273 -7.78 11.99 -11.97
C ALA A 273 -8.73 11.44 -13.06
N VAL A 274 -8.75 12.08 -14.21
CA VAL A 274 -9.55 11.67 -15.37
C VAL A 274 -9.11 10.29 -15.89
N GLU A 275 -7.81 10.03 -15.98
CA GLU A 275 -7.31 8.73 -16.41
C GLU A 275 -7.59 7.62 -15.38
N SER A 276 -7.55 7.93 -14.08
CA SER A 276 -7.95 7.00 -13.02
C SER A 276 -9.45 6.64 -13.12
N ALA A 277 -10.31 7.65 -13.32
CA ALA A 277 -11.75 7.44 -13.52
C ALA A 277 -12.03 6.60 -14.78
N LYS A 278 -11.31 6.85 -15.88
CA LYS A 278 -11.43 6.06 -17.12
C LYS A 278 -11.11 4.59 -16.90
N LYS A 279 -10.05 4.28 -16.14
CA LYS A 279 -9.70 2.89 -15.79
C LYS A 279 -10.76 2.25 -14.90
N GLU A 280 -11.33 3.00 -13.96
CA GLU A 280 -12.43 2.50 -13.13
C GLU A 280 -13.68 2.20 -13.94
N LEU A 281 -14.03 3.04 -14.91
CA LEU A 281 -15.11 2.78 -15.85
C LEU A 281 -14.91 1.49 -16.67
N GLN A 282 -13.66 1.15 -17.00
CA GLN A 282 -13.36 -0.12 -17.68
C GLN A 282 -13.64 -1.32 -16.75
N VAL A 283 -13.33 -1.21 -15.46
CA VAL A 283 -13.66 -2.23 -14.47
C VAL A 283 -15.16 -2.36 -14.32
N PHE A 284 -15.88 -1.24 -14.24
CA PHE A 284 -17.33 -1.20 -14.15
C PHE A 284 -17.98 -1.88 -15.36
N ALA A 285 -17.61 -1.49 -16.58
CA ALA A 285 -18.11 -2.11 -17.82
C ALA A 285 -17.86 -3.63 -17.87
N LYS A 286 -16.70 -4.08 -17.38
CA LYS A 286 -16.38 -5.51 -17.30
C LYS A 286 -17.30 -6.25 -16.32
N ARG A 287 -17.62 -5.66 -15.17
CA ARG A 287 -18.56 -6.25 -14.19
C ARG A 287 -19.97 -6.36 -14.74
N ILE A 288 -20.48 -5.31 -15.38
CA ILE A 288 -21.77 -5.34 -16.05
C ILE A 288 -21.81 -6.40 -17.16
N SER A 289 -20.71 -6.56 -17.90
CA SER A 289 -20.58 -7.63 -18.90
C SER A 289 -20.65 -9.02 -18.29
N LEU A 290 -19.98 -9.26 -17.16
CA LEU A 290 -20.04 -10.54 -16.44
C LEU A 290 -21.45 -10.82 -15.92
N MET A 291 -22.12 -9.81 -15.36
CA MET A 291 -23.51 -9.91 -14.90
C MET A 291 -24.44 -10.35 -16.02
N TYR A 292 -24.30 -9.75 -17.21
CA TYR A 292 -25.08 -10.18 -18.39
C TYR A 292 -24.81 -11.65 -18.77
N ASP A 293 -23.56 -12.11 -18.70
CA ASP A 293 -23.19 -13.49 -19.05
C ASP A 293 -23.79 -14.54 -18.09
N PHE A 294 -24.24 -14.13 -16.90
CA PHE A 294 -24.97 -14.99 -15.96
C PHE A 294 -26.44 -15.23 -16.40
N ILE A 295 -27.06 -14.30 -17.13
CA ILE A 295 -28.49 -14.38 -17.47
C ILE A 295 -28.85 -15.59 -18.37
N PRO A 296 -28.12 -15.87 -19.48
CA PRO A 296 -28.37 -17.10 -20.26
C PRO A 296 -28.17 -18.36 -19.42
N THR A 297 -27.14 -18.37 -18.55
CA THR A 297 -26.84 -19.49 -17.66
C THR A 297 -27.96 -19.73 -16.65
N LEU A 298 -28.51 -18.65 -16.08
CA LEU A 298 -29.65 -18.70 -15.14
C LEU A 298 -30.92 -19.29 -15.83
N LEU A 299 -31.14 -18.95 -17.09
CA LEU A 299 -32.30 -19.42 -17.86
C LEU A 299 -32.28 -20.94 -18.11
N ASP A 300 -31.07 -21.51 -18.30
CA ASP A 300 -30.87 -22.93 -18.61
C ASP A 300 -30.64 -23.81 -17.40
N MET A 301 -30.42 -23.21 -16.22
CA MET A 301 -30.07 -23.91 -14.98
C MET A 301 -31.23 -24.71 -14.40
N LYS A 302 -30.97 -25.97 -14.04
CA LYS A 302 -32.00 -26.92 -13.56
C LYS A 302 -31.89 -27.23 -12.06
N GLU A 303 -30.68 -27.13 -11.49
CA GLU A 303 -30.43 -27.41 -10.09
C GLU A 303 -30.84 -26.23 -9.22
N ALA A 304 -31.82 -26.42 -8.32
CA ALA A 304 -32.39 -25.37 -7.49
C ALA A 304 -31.35 -24.68 -6.59
N LYS A 305 -30.35 -25.41 -6.09
CA LYS A 305 -29.30 -24.85 -5.24
C LYS A 305 -28.36 -23.91 -6.02
N GLU A 306 -27.93 -24.34 -7.19
CA GLU A 306 -27.05 -23.56 -8.08
C GLU A 306 -27.78 -22.35 -8.63
N TYR A 307 -29.07 -22.54 -9.00
CA TYR A 307 -29.95 -21.46 -9.44
C TYR A 307 -30.04 -20.33 -8.41
N ASN A 308 -30.39 -20.68 -7.17
CA ASN A 308 -30.52 -19.71 -6.08
C ASN A 308 -29.18 -19.01 -5.76
N ASN A 309 -28.06 -19.71 -5.87
CA ASN A 309 -26.75 -19.11 -5.69
C ASN A 309 -26.42 -18.12 -6.81
N LEU A 310 -26.74 -18.46 -8.05
CA LEU A 310 -26.50 -17.57 -9.19
C LEU A 310 -27.42 -16.34 -9.17
N LEU A 311 -28.67 -16.51 -8.77
CA LEU A 311 -29.63 -15.40 -8.63
C LEU A 311 -29.14 -14.40 -7.56
N LYS A 312 -28.74 -14.89 -6.38
CA LYS A 312 -28.14 -14.04 -5.33
C LYS A 312 -26.86 -13.35 -5.79
N ARG A 313 -26.09 -14.02 -6.62
CA ARG A 313 -24.87 -13.43 -7.19
C ARG A 313 -25.20 -12.29 -8.14
N ILE A 314 -26.24 -12.43 -8.97
CA ILE A 314 -26.70 -11.35 -9.86
C ILE A 314 -27.21 -10.16 -9.05
N GLU A 315 -28.00 -10.39 -7.99
CA GLU A 315 -28.46 -9.36 -7.07
C GLU A 315 -27.27 -8.61 -6.42
N HIS A 316 -26.26 -9.35 -5.99
CA HIS A 316 -25.04 -8.74 -5.42
C HIS A 316 -24.24 -7.92 -6.44
N TYR A 317 -24.25 -8.32 -7.72
CA TYR A 317 -23.59 -7.53 -8.78
C TYR A 317 -24.32 -6.23 -9.07
N GLU A 318 -25.64 -6.19 -8.90
CA GLU A 318 -26.43 -4.95 -9.00
C GLU A 318 -26.11 -4.00 -7.83
N ASP A 319 -26.10 -4.48 -6.58
CA ASP A 319 -25.64 -3.69 -5.42
C ASP A 319 -24.24 -3.08 -5.65
N ILE A 320 -23.35 -3.82 -6.30
CA ILE A 320 -22.02 -3.33 -6.66
C ILE A 320 -22.09 -2.28 -7.77
N ALA A 321 -22.97 -2.46 -8.75
CA ALA A 321 -23.14 -1.52 -9.87
C ALA A 321 -23.61 -0.16 -9.37
N ASP A 322 -24.61 -0.13 -8.49
CA ASP A 322 -25.15 1.08 -7.88
C ASP A 322 -24.07 1.85 -7.09
N ARG A 323 -23.28 1.11 -6.31
CA ARG A 323 -22.16 1.72 -5.56
C ARG A 323 -21.08 2.25 -6.47
N MET A 324 -20.75 1.55 -7.55
CA MET A 324 -19.74 2.02 -8.51
C MET A 324 -20.22 3.27 -9.24
N GLU A 325 -21.49 3.33 -9.65
CA GLU A 325 -22.09 4.53 -10.19
C GLU A 325 -21.91 5.71 -9.23
N PHE A 326 -22.41 5.58 -8.01
CA PHE A 326 -22.37 6.64 -7.01
C PHE A 326 -20.95 7.14 -6.72
N GLU A 327 -19.99 6.24 -6.49
CA GLU A 327 -18.62 6.60 -6.13
C GLU A 327 -17.86 7.23 -7.32
N ILE A 328 -18.02 6.70 -8.52
CA ILE A 328 -17.38 7.25 -9.72
C ILE A 328 -17.98 8.61 -10.07
N ALA A 329 -19.31 8.76 -9.98
CA ALA A 329 -20.00 10.04 -10.27
C ALA A 329 -19.59 11.11 -9.26
N ASN A 330 -19.52 10.79 -7.96
CA ASN A 330 -19.03 11.70 -6.92
C ASN A 330 -17.58 12.12 -7.18
N TYR A 331 -16.70 11.17 -7.48
CA TYR A 331 -15.32 11.48 -7.79
C TYR A 331 -15.18 12.42 -8.99
N LEU A 332 -15.84 12.12 -10.11
CA LEU A 332 -15.83 12.95 -11.31
C LEU A 332 -16.41 14.35 -11.06
N THR A 333 -17.45 14.45 -10.23
CA THR A 333 -18.05 15.73 -9.85
C THR A 333 -17.08 16.57 -9.02
N GLN A 334 -16.39 15.97 -8.07
CA GLN A 334 -15.36 16.64 -7.27
C GLN A 334 -14.19 17.12 -8.14
N VAL A 335 -13.68 16.26 -9.05
CA VAL A 335 -12.64 16.65 -9.99
C VAL A 335 -13.08 17.81 -10.89
N SER A 336 -14.35 17.83 -11.32
CA SER A 336 -14.91 18.89 -12.16
C SER A 336 -14.95 20.27 -11.46
N SER A 337 -15.01 20.29 -10.12
CA SER A 337 -15.05 21.55 -9.33
C SER A 337 -13.71 22.26 -9.23
N GLU A 338 -12.59 21.66 -9.67
CA GLU A 338 -11.22 22.20 -9.52
C GLU A 338 -10.77 23.15 -10.66
N GLY A 339 -11.69 23.69 -11.45
CA GLY A 339 -11.35 24.74 -12.46
C GLY A 339 -10.60 24.20 -13.67
N LEU A 340 -10.98 23.05 -14.18
CA LEU A 340 -10.39 22.37 -15.32
C LEU A 340 -10.69 23.08 -16.66
N GLY A 341 -9.80 22.93 -17.64
CA GLY A 341 -10.02 23.41 -19.00
C GLY A 341 -11.27 22.82 -19.66
N ASN A 342 -11.84 23.54 -20.63
CA ASN A 342 -13.09 23.16 -21.31
C ASN A 342 -13.08 21.73 -21.89
N GLU A 343 -11.96 21.29 -22.44
CA GLU A 343 -11.82 19.94 -23.01
C GLU A 343 -11.95 18.85 -21.94
N THR A 344 -11.26 19.00 -20.80
CA THR A 344 -11.31 18.06 -19.68
C THR A 344 -12.71 18.03 -19.05
N ALA A 345 -13.37 19.18 -18.93
CA ALA A 345 -14.76 19.26 -18.45
C ALA A 345 -15.73 18.55 -19.39
N GLN A 346 -15.48 18.58 -20.69
CA GLN A 346 -16.30 17.85 -21.67
C GLN A 346 -16.08 16.34 -21.56
N ARG A 347 -14.83 15.87 -21.37
CA ARG A 347 -14.51 14.46 -21.10
C ARG A 347 -15.19 13.94 -19.84
N ILE A 348 -15.19 14.71 -18.75
CA ILE A 348 -15.87 14.36 -17.50
C ILE A 348 -17.38 14.19 -17.72
N ARG A 349 -18.02 15.13 -18.42
CA ARG A 349 -19.46 15.00 -18.75
C ARG A 349 -19.75 13.75 -19.59
N GLY A 350 -18.87 13.39 -20.52
CA GLY A 350 -18.98 12.15 -21.27
C GLY A 350 -18.89 10.91 -20.38
N MET A 351 -17.93 10.90 -19.44
CA MET A 351 -17.77 9.81 -18.49
C MET A 351 -18.96 9.66 -17.56
N LEU A 352 -19.53 10.75 -17.03
CA LEU A 352 -20.74 10.71 -16.19
C LEU A 352 -21.93 10.04 -16.93
N ARG A 353 -22.12 10.36 -18.21
CA ARG A 353 -23.15 9.68 -19.02
C ARG A 353 -22.87 8.19 -19.20
N ILE A 354 -21.59 7.80 -19.32
CA ILE A 354 -21.22 6.38 -19.42
C ILE A 354 -21.49 5.65 -18.12
N VAL A 355 -21.23 6.27 -16.97
CA VAL A 355 -21.55 5.73 -15.64
C VAL A 355 -23.04 5.41 -15.54
N ASP A 356 -23.90 6.40 -15.79
CA ASP A 356 -25.35 6.30 -15.78
C ASP A 356 -25.88 5.20 -16.74
N ASN A 357 -25.31 5.11 -17.94
CA ASN A 357 -25.68 4.07 -18.90
C ASN A 357 -25.24 2.67 -18.47
N LEU A 358 -24.08 2.52 -17.82
CA LEU A 358 -23.62 1.22 -17.34
C LEU A 358 -24.48 0.71 -16.18
N GLU A 359 -24.88 1.57 -15.26
CA GLU A 359 -25.84 1.25 -14.19
C GLU A 359 -27.17 0.82 -14.80
N SER A 360 -27.75 1.60 -15.75
CA SER A 360 -29.00 1.25 -16.41
C SER A 360 -28.94 -0.12 -17.12
N ILE A 361 -27.80 -0.53 -17.67
CA ILE A 361 -27.60 -1.88 -18.22
C ILE A 361 -27.57 -2.93 -17.09
N GLY A 362 -26.95 -2.61 -15.94
CA GLY A 362 -26.95 -3.43 -14.74
C GLY A 362 -28.38 -3.72 -14.27
N ASP A 363 -29.17 -2.68 -14.12
CA ASP A 363 -30.58 -2.73 -13.77
C ASP A 363 -31.40 -3.63 -14.72
N GLN A 364 -31.21 -3.47 -16.03
CA GLN A 364 -31.89 -4.31 -17.02
C GLN A 364 -31.48 -5.78 -16.89
N ASN A 365 -30.21 -6.07 -16.61
CA ASN A 365 -29.76 -7.43 -16.37
C ASN A 365 -30.45 -8.03 -15.12
N PHE A 366 -30.57 -7.26 -14.05
CA PHE A 366 -31.26 -7.70 -12.84
C PHE A 366 -32.76 -7.91 -13.06
N GLN A 367 -33.42 -7.01 -13.81
CA GLN A 367 -34.82 -7.18 -14.19
C GLN A 367 -35.03 -8.43 -15.03
N MET A 368 -34.11 -8.76 -15.97
CA MET A 368 -34.15 -10.02 -16.70
C MET A 368 -34.04 -11.23 -15.77
N ALA A 369 -33.15 -11.19 -14.78
CA ALA A 369 -33.02 -12.27 -13.80
C ALA A 369 -34.30 -12.44 -12.98
N LYS A 370 -34.94 -11.35 -12.53
CA LYS A 370 -36.26 -11.37 -11.84
C LYS A 370 -37.37 -11.95 -12.70
N MET A 371 -37.41 -11.61 -13.99
CA MET A 371 -38.40 -12.19 -14.90
C MET A 371 -38.21 -13.70 -15.11
N ILE A 372 -36.96 -14.18 -15.15
CA ILE A 372 -36.64 -15.61 -15.21
C ILE A 372 -37.09 -16.30 -13.92
N ASP A 373 -36.90 -15.68 -12.78
CA ASP A 373 -37.31 -16.19 -11.48
C ASP A 373 -38.84 -16.31 -11.37
N GLN A 374 -39.56 -15.24 -11.70
CA GLN A 374 -41.03 -15.25 -11.76
C GLN A 374 -41.58 -16.31 -12.74
N LYS A 375 -40.93 -16.49 -13.89
CA LYS A 375 -41.30 -17.54 -14.87
C LYS A 375 -41.16 -18.93 -14.24
N ASN A 376 -40.10 -19.17 -13.46
CA ASN A 376 -39.85 -20.45 -12.78
C ASN A 376 -40.85 -20.69 -11.65
N GLU A 377 -41.16 -19.68 -10.82
CA GLU A 377 -42.18 -19.72 -9.76
C GLU A 377 -43.59 -20.03 -10.34
N GLN A 378 -43.93 -19.40 -11.44
CA GLN A 378 -45.21 -19.60 -12.12
C GLN A 378 -45.26 -20.90 -12.97
N LYS A 379 -44.13 -21.66 -13.00
CA LYS A 379 -44.01 -22.90 -13.80
C LYS A 379 -44.31 -22.71 -15.28
N ILE A 380 -43.98 -21.56 -15.83
CA ILE A 380 -44.13 -21.27 -17.25
C ILE A 380 -43.01 -21.92 -18.06
N TRP A 381 -43.33 -22.63 -19.13
CA TRP A 381 -42.38 -23.31 -19.98
C TRP A 381 -42.28 -22.63 -21.34
N PHE A 382 -41.05 -22.36 -21.78
CA PHE A 382 -40.83 -21.92 -23.16
C PHE A 382 -40.78 -23.11 -24.10
N THR A 383 -41.43 -22.97 -25.27
CA THR A 383 -41.32 -23.95 -26.35
C THR A 383 -39.88 -24.00 -26.87
N PRO A 384 -39.43 -25.10 -27.52
CA PRO A 384 -38.11 -25.21 -28.11
C PRO A 384 -37.72 -24.01 -29.00
N ASN A 385 -38.67 -23.60 -29.86
CA ASN A 385 -38.50 -22.46 -30.76
C ASN A 385 -38.32 -21.12 -30.01
N MET A 386 -39.08 -20.91 -28.92
CA MET A 386 -38.90 -19.71 -28.08
C MET A 386 -37.51 -19.69 -27.41
N ARG A 387 -37.02 -20.84 -26.94
CA ARG A 387 -35.67 -20.93 -26.33
C ARG A 387 -34.58 -20.64 -27.35
N GLU A 388 -34.70 -21.16 -28.55
CA GLU A 388 -33.76 -20.91 -29.65
C GLU A 388 -33.71 -19.41 -29.99
N ASN A 389 -34.87 -18.78 -30.13
CA ASN A 389 -34.99 -17.34 -30.44
C ASN A 389 -34.40 -16.49 -29.32
N ILE A 390 -34.65 -16.80 -28.04
CA ILE A 390 -34.06 -16.11 -26.87
C ILE A 390 -32.55 -16.30 -26.88
N GLY A 391 -32.05 -17.53 -27.12
CA GLY A 391 -30.62 -17.79 -27.21
C GLY A 391 -29.94 -17.02 -28.34
N HIS A 392 -30.63 -16.91 -29.50
CA HIS A 392 -30.13 -16.09 -30.61
C HIS A 392 -30.08 -14.59 -30.26
N MET A 393 -31.08 -14.06 -29.56
CA MET A 393 -31.06 -12.68 -29.05
C MET A 393 -29.89 -12.43 -28.10
N PHE A 394 -29.67 -13.32 -27.14
CA PHE A 394 -28.51 -13.21 -26.23
C PHE A 394 -27.18 -13.21 -26.98
N LYS A 395 -27.07 -14.04 -28.03
CA LYS A 395 -25.89 -14.10 -28.89
C LYS A 395 -25.65 -12.79 -29.64
N ILE A 396 -26.68 -12.21 -30.25
CA ILE A 396 -26.60 -10.92 -30.96
C ILE A 396 -26.13 -9.81 -30.01
N VAL A 397 -26.72 -9.72 -28.80
CA VAL A 397 -26.32 -8.74 -27.80
C VAL A 397 -24.88 -8.97 -27.35
N ARG A 398 -24.44 -10.22 -27.19
CA ARG A 398 -23.07 -10.56 -26.87
C ARG A 398 -22.08 -10.19 -27.96
N GLU A 399 -22.44 -10.42 -29.23
CA GLU A 399 -21.63 -10.02 -30.39
C GLU A 399 -21.54 -8.50 -30.53
N SER A 400 -22.62 -7.78 -30.23
CA SER A 400 -22.60 -6.31 -30.13
C SER A 400 -21.68 -5.82 -29.03
N LYS A 401 -21.60 -6.55 -27.89
CA LYS A 401 -20.61 -6.31 -26.83
C LYS A 401 -19.18 -6.56 -27.30
N CYS A 402 -18.92 -7.49 -28.22
CA CYS A 402 -17.55 -7.67 -28.73
C CYS A 402 -17.03 -6.44 -29.47
N GLY A 403 -17.91 -5.69 -30.12
CA GLY A 403 -17.59 -4.34 -30.63
C GLY A 403 -17.34 -3.31 -29.51
N ILE A 404 -17.96 -3.49 -28.37
CA ILE A 404 -17.80 -2.65 -27.16
C ILE A 404 -16.62 -3.12 -26.30
N ASN A 405 -16.36 -4.42 -26.19
CA ASN A 405 -15.21 -5.00 -25.50
C ASN A 405 -13.87 -4.76 -26.20
N GLY A 406 -13.88 -4.48 -27.48
CA GLY A 406 -12.72 -3.88 -28.12
C GLY A 406 -12.60 -2.47 -27.63
N MET A 407 -12.15 -2.24 -26.40
CA MET A 407 -11.54 -1.00 -25.88
C MET A 407 -11.80 0.35 -26.65
N HIS A 408 -12.68 0.32 -27.64
CA HIS A 408 -12.96 1.43 -28.55
C HIS A 408 -13.83 2.52 -27.93
N ILE A 409 -14.58 2.22 -26.85
CA ILE A 409 -15.32 3.25 -26.11
C ILE A 409 -14.37 4.27 -25.48
N PHE A 410 -13.12 3.87 -25.20
CA PHE A 410 -12.13 4.69 -24.50
C PHE A 410 -10.83 4.87 -25.27
N ASN A 411 -10.74 4.48 -26.53
CA ASN A 411 -9.56 4.73 -27.32
C ASN A 411 -9.63 6.13 -27.93
N PRO A 412 -8.76 7.07 -27.48
CA PRO A 412 -8.72 8.42 -28.08
C PRO A 412 -8.45 8.42 -29.60
N GLY A 413 -7.81 7.36 -30.14
CA GLY A 413 -7.53 7.21 -31.55
C GLY A 413 -8.76 6.83 -32.41
N ALA A 414 -9.82 6.27 -31.82
CA ALA A 414 -11.09 5.99 -32.52
C ALA A 414 -12.02 7.20 -32.55
N VAL A 415 -11.63 8.30 -31.87
CA VAL A 415 -12.40 9.56 -31.78
C VAL A 415 -12.30 10.42 -33.04
N GLN A 416 -11.60 9.98 -34.09
CA GLN A 416 -11.52 10.76 -35.33
C GLN A 416 -12.89 11.03 -35.98
N ASP A 417 -13.93 10.23 -35.67
CA ASP A 417 -15.27 10.44 -36.20
C ASP A 417 -16.33 10.88 -35.13
N GLY A 418 -15.95 11.05 -33.86
CA GLY A 418 -16.86 11.58 -32.82
C GLY A 418 -18.13 10.77 -32.55
N ARG A 419 -18.16 9.46 -32.86
CA ARG A 419 -19.34 8.62 -32.70
C ARG A 419 -19.14 7.53 -31.67
N TYR A 420 -19.95 7.57 -30.63
CA TYR A 420 -20.09 6.48 -29.66
C TYR A 420 -21.47 5.88 -29.79
N GLY A 421 -21.55 4.57 -29.92
CA GLY A 421 -22.83 3.85 -29.97
C GLY A 421 -23.01 3.02 -28.69
N ILE A 422 -24.10 3.23 -27.97
CA ILE A 422 -24.56 2.35 -26.91
C ILE A 422 -25.83 1.67 -27.39
N VAL A 423 -25.87 0.33 -27.31
CA VAL A 423 -27.03 -0.45 -27.70
C VAL A 423 -27.88 -0.72 -26.46
N TYR A 424 -29.08 -0.22 -26.43
CA TYR A 424 -30.09 -0.55 -25.42
C TYR A 424 -31.07 -1.57 -25.98
N ILE A 425 -31.43 -2.53 -25.16
CA ILE A 425 -32.54 -3.44 -25.43
C ILE A 425 -33.69 -3.03 -24.53
N THR A 426 -34.77 -2.48 -25.13
CA THR A 426 -36.01 -2.21 -24.42
C THR A 426 -37.04 -3.29 -24.71
N PRO A 427 -38.12 -3.41 -23.93
CA PRO A 427 -39.24 -4.32 -24.24
C PRO A 427 -39.86 -4.07 -25.62
N SER A 428 -39.65 -2.89 -26.21
CA SER A 428 -40.16 -2.47 -27.53
C SER A 428 -39.14 -2.63 -28.66
N GLY A 429 -37.90 -3.08 -28.42
CA GLY A 429 -36.88 -3.33 -29.46
C GLY A 429 -35.48 -2.89 -29.09
N ILE A 430 -34.55 -3.07 -30.03
CA ILE A 430 -33.15 -2.68 -29.89
C ILE A 430 -33.02 -1.19 -30.22
N ILE A 431 -32.57 -0.36 -29.27
CA ILE A 431 -32.29 1.05 -29.49
C ILE A 431 -30.76 1.26 -29.53
N CYS A 432 -30.25 1.69 -30.69
CA CYS A 432 -28.87 2.17 -30.79
C CYS A 432 -28.86 3.67 -30.57
N ILE A 433 -28.20 4.11 -29.48
CA ILE A 433 -27.97 5.53 -29.24
C ILE A 433 -26.55 5.88 -29.69
N HIS A 434 -26.47 6.69 -30.75
CA HIS A 434 -25.22 7.32 -31.15
C HIS A 434 -25.11 8.67 -30.46
N ALA A 435 -24.11 8.84 -29.56
CA ALA A 435 -23.77 10.14 -29.01
C ALA A 435 -22.62 10.72 -29.83
N ASN A 436 -22.85 11.82 -30.52
CA ASN A 436 -21.78 12.66 -31.04
C ASN A 436 -21.22 13.49 -29.84
N ILE A 437 -19.94 13.35 -29.52
CA ILE A 437 -19.24 14.18 -28.54
C ILE A 437 -18.24 15.04 -29.30
#